data_a5a68dd1b884fa6d7b3da3ce20bcd496
#
_entry.id   a5a68dd1b884fa6d7b3da3ce20bcd496
#
_cell.length_a   1.000
_cell.length_b   1.000
_cell.length_c   1.000
_cell.angle_alpha   90.00
_cell.angle_beta   90.00
_cell.angle_gamma   90.00
#
_symmetry.space_group_name_H-M   'P 1'
#
loop_
_entity.id
_entity.type
_entity.pdbx_description
1 polymer ?
#
loop_
_entity_poly.entity_id
_entity_poly.type
_entity_poly.pdbx_seq_one_letter_code
_entity_poly.pdbx_strand_id
1 'polypeptide(L)'
;GRVLALRVRSQANVGAYATSTGVLIQLLVGPWVATSVYDIPVIDLRLQAVLTHTTPTGAYRGAGRPEAIYLIERLMDAAARRLGLDGPELRRRNLIRPEQMPYRNPMGQVYDSGRFEKVQAAALELADWAGFDARAAESAQRGRLRGRGIATFLEWTGGNAFEERVTVQVSGEGWIEVYSATQAMGQGIATSYAQLVVDVFGVPIDKIRIVQGETDRGAGFGSAGSRSAFVGGSAVRVASQQTMAKATDLAADALEAAQADLEYAAGEFHIVGTDRRLGLFELAARQPGAQIFVDATSAVQAPSWPNGCHVCEVEIDPDTGAVAVAAYASVNDVGRVINPTIVVGQLDGGAAQGIGQALCEQ
;
A
#
# COMPACT_ATOMS: atom_id res chain seq x y z
N GLY A 1 -8.69 28.42 12.70
CA GLY A 1 -8.66 27.32 11.74
C GLY A 1 -7.85 26.10 12.20
N ARG A 2 -7.35 26.06 13.47
CA ARG A 2 -6.77 24.84 14.05
C ARG A 2 -7.84 23.98 14.70
N VAL A 3 -7.79 22.68 14.44
CA VAL A 3 -8.66 21.67 15.07
C VAL A 3 -8.07 21.30 16.44
N LEU A 4 -8.80 21.53 17.51
CA LEU A 4 -8.34 21.30 18.87
C LEU A 4 -8.77 19.91 19.39
N ALA A 5 -9.89 19.42 18.91
CA ALA A 5 -10.44 18.13 19.27
C ALA A 5 -11.42 17.64 18.21
N LEU A 6 -11.58 16.32 18.13
CA LEU A 6 -12.57 15.65 17.31
C LEU A 6 -13.53 14.85 18.20
N ARG A 7 -14.84 15.04 17.99
CA ARG A 7 -15.86 14.21 18.64
C ARG A 7 -16.62 13.41 17.60
N VAL A 8 -16.62 12.10 17.74
CA VAL A 8 -17.30 11.18 16.85
C VAL A 8 -18.31 10.34 17.62
N ARG A 9 -19.52 10.25 17.09
CA ARG A 9 -20.55 9.31 17.50
C ARG A 9 -20.98 8.55 16.27
N SER A 10 -20.68 7.25 16.21
CA SER A 10 -20.96 6.43 15.06
C SER A 10 -21.76 5.20 15.47
N GLN A 11 -22.79 4.90 14.68
CA GLN A 11 -23.53 3.65 14.72
C GLN A 11 -23.28 2.92 13.41
N ALA A 12 -22.68 1.73 13.47
CA ALA A 12 -22.41 0.90 12.34
C ALA A 12 -23.46 -0.22 12.24
N ASN A 13 -24.18 -0.26 11.14
CA ASN A 13 -25.00 -1.41 10.80
C ASN A 13 -24.07 -2.57 10.39
N VAL A 14 -24.08 -3.67 11.15
CA VAL A 14 -23.26 -4.86 10.87
C VAL A 14 -24.07 -6.02 10.26
N GLY A 15 -25.34 -5.76 9.97
CA GLY A 15 -26.24 -6.75 9.36
C GLY A 15 -26.82 -7.75 10.35
N ALA A 16 -27.35 -8.84 9.83
CA ALA A 16 -28.07 -9.85 10.63
C ALA A 16 -27.14 -10.75 11.45
N TYR A 17 -25.89 -10.84 11.09
CA TYR A 17 -24.89 -11.68 11.77
C TYR A 17 -23.62 -10.87 12.06
N ALA A 18 -23.15 -10.91 13.29
CA ALA A 18 -21.91 -10.26 13.72
C ALA A 18 -20.70 -11.07 13.21
N THR A 19 -20.33 -10.89 11.93
CA THR A 19 -19.10 -11.46 11.41
C THR A 19 -17.89 -10.81 12.06
N SER A 20 -16.82 -11.56 12.28
CA SER A 20 -15.62 -11.03 12.95
C SER A 20 -15.04 -9.82 12.22
N THR A 21 -14.90 -9.90 10.90
CA THR A 21 -14.35 -8.80 10.07
C THR A 21 -15.31 -7.61 9.99
N GLY A 22 -16.61 -7.85 9.88
CA GLY A 22 -17.61 -6.78 9.82
C GLY A 22 -17.64 -5.92 11.09
N VAL A 23 -17.57 -6.55 12.26
CA VAL A 23 -17.52 -5.84 13.54
C VAL A 23 -16.17 -5.18 13.78
N LEU A 24 -15.06 -5.92 13.56
CA LEU A 24 -13.69 -5.44 13.81
C LEU A 24 -13.33 -4.22 12.96
N ILE A 25 -13.73 -4.21 11.69
CA ILE A 25 -13.46 -3.10 10.78
C ILE A 25 -14.12 -1.83 11.28
N GLN A 26 -15.39 -1.89 11.66
CA GLN A 26 -16.17 -0.73 12.06
C GLN A 26 -15.78 -0.18 13.45
N LEU A 27 -15.45 -1.05 14.38
CA LEU A 27 -15.20 -0.64 15.77
C LEU A 27 -13.72 -0.41 16.10
N LEU A 28 -12.80 -0.90 15.27
CA LEU A 28 -11.37 -0.86 15.58
C LEU A 28 -10.53 -0.32 14.41
N VAL A 29 -10.56 -1.00 13.26
CA VAL A 29 -9.61 -0.72 12.17
C VAL A 29 -9.85 0.66 11.53
N GLY A 30 -11.09 1.02 11.24
CA GLY A 30 -11.43 2.37 10.77
C GLY A 30 -11.06 3.46 11.76
N PRO A 31 -11.47 3.34 13.04
CA PRO A 31 -11.13 4.29 14.09
C PRO A 31 -9.65 4.55 14.32
N TRP A 32 -8.76 3.60 14.05
CA TRP A 32 -7.31 3.81 14.17
C TRP A 32 -6.78 5.03 13.40
N VAL A 33 -7.43 5.38 12.31
CA VAL A 33 -7.06 6.51 11.47
C VAL A 33 -8.11 7.64 11.47
N ALA A 34 -8.93 7.74 12.52
CA ALA A 34 -10.01 8.72 12.59
C ALA A 34 -9.54 10.19 12.48
N THR A 35 -8.30 10.48 12.84
CA THR A 35 -7.69 11.81 12.66
C THR A 35 -6.92 11.94 11.35
N SER A 36 -6.79 10.88 10.56
CA SER A 36 -6.10 10.84 9.27
C SER A 36 -4.71 11.48 9.37
N VAL A 37 -4.38 12.34 8.41
CA VAL A 37 -3.11 13.07 8.30
C VAL A 37 -3.05 14.35 9.15
N TYR A 38 -4.05 14.56 10.02
CA TYR A 38 -4.19 15.81 10.78
C TYR A 38 -3.66 15.71 12.20
N ASP A 39 -2.97 16.78 12.64
CA ASP A 39 -2.48 16.98 14.00
C ASP A 39 -3.65 17.40 14.92
N ILE A 40 -4.46 16.42 15.30
CA ILE A 40 -5.60 16.59 16.19
C ILE A 40 -5.27 15.91 17.52
N PRO A 41 -5.01 16.65 18.59
CA PRO A 41 -4.44 16.08 19.81
C PRO A 41 -5.45 15.31 20.67
N VAL A 42 -6.74 15.57 20.52
CA VAL A 42 -7.79 14.99 21.38
C VAL A 42 -8.93 14.41 20.54
N ILE A 43 -9.35 13.20 20.90
CA ILE A 43 -10.53 12.56 20.30
C ILE A 43 -11.46 12.01 21.38
N ASP A 44 -12.77 12.31 21.25
CA ASP A 44 -13.85 11.67 22.02
C ASP A 44 -14.66 10.80 21.04
N LEU A 45 -14.39 9.48 21.07
CA LEU A 45 -14.93 8.53 20.11
C LEU A 45 -15.88 7.54 20.81
N ARG A 46 -17.11 7.48 20.33
CA ARG A 46 -18.10 6.45 20.72
C ARG A 46 -18.61 5.75 19.47
N LEU A 47 -18.42 4.44 19.44
CA LEU A 47 -18.80 3.56 18.36
C LEU A 47 -19.77 2.50 18.88
N GLN A 48 -20.76 2.21 18.08
CA GLN A 48 -21.75 1.18 18.37
C GLN A 48 -22.02 0.35 17.13
N ALA A 49 -21.77 -0.96 17.20
CA ALA A 49 -22.24 -1.90 16.20
C ALA A 49 -23.68 -2.31 16.51
N VAL A 50 -24.53 -2.27 15.49
CA VAL A 50 -25.95 -2.57 15.59
C VAL A 50 -26.30 -3.72 14.66
N LEU A 51 -26.92 -4.77 15.19
CA LEU A 51 -27.49 -5.86 14.40
C LEU A 51 -28.80 -5.39 13.77
N THR A 52 -29.00 -5.76 12.52
CA THR A 52 -30.21 -5.44 11.73
C THR A 52 -30.64 -6.63 10.88
N HIS A 53 -31.66 -6.47 10.05
CA HIS A 53 -32.11 -7.50 9.12
C HIS A 53 -31.43 -7.45 7.75
N THR A 54 -30.39 -6.63 7.59
CA THR A 54 -29.68 -6.49 6.32
C THR A 54 -28.58 -7.55 6.15
N THR A 55 -27.98 -7.63 4.98
CA THR A 55 -26.81 -8.46 4.72
C THR A 55 -25.69 -8.13 5.70
N PRO A 56 -25.00 -9.15 6.26
CA PRO A 56 -23.85 -8.93 7.11
C PRO A 56 -22.74 -8.14 6.40
N THR A 57 -22.12 -7.22 7.09
CA THR A 57 -20.96 -6.50 6.58
C THR A 57 -19.70 -7.36 6.66
N GLY A 58 -18.72 -7.04 5.83
CA GLY A 58 -17.45 -7.74 5.76
C GLY A 58 -16.32 -6.83 5.30
N ALA A 59 -15.15 -7.42 5.05
CA ALA A 59 -14.00 -6.67 4.56
C ALA A 59 -14.24 -6.22 3.11
N TYR A 60 -14.10 -4.93 2.86
CA TYR A 60 -14.04 -4.32 1.55
C TYR A 60 -12.72 -3.54 1.41
N ARG A 61 -12.28 -3.24 0.21
CA ARG A 61 -11.02 -2.53 -0.04
C ARG A 61 -10.91 -1.26 0.81
N GLY A 62 -9.81 -1.14 1.60
CA GLY A 62 -9.63 -0.05 2.55
C GLY A 62 -10.12 -0.37 3.98
N ALA A 63 -11.10 -1.28 4.15
CA ALA A 63 -11.48 -1.88 5.44
C ALA A 63 -11.62 -0.87 6.60
N GLY A 64 -12.61 0.02 6.53
CA GLY A 64 -12.93 1.02 7.55
C GLY A 64 -12.15 2.34 7.43
N ARG A 65 -11.02 2.35 6.73
CA ARG A 65 -10.27 3.59 6.48
C ARG A 65 -10.98 4.54 5.52
N PRO A 66 -11.61 4.10 4.42
CA PRO A 66 -12.43 4.97 3.58
C PRO A 66 -13.54 5.68 4.36
N GLU A 67 -14.23 4.97 5.25
CA GLU A 67 -15.29 5.52 6.09
C GLU A 67 -14.74 6.59 7.06
N ALA A 68 -13.62 6.32 7.72
CA ALA A 68 -12.97 7.27 8.62
C ALA A 68 -12.47 8.52 7.87
N ILE A 69 -11.84 8.33 6.70
CA ILE A 69 -11.36 9.43 5.86
C ILE A 69 -12.53 10.26 5.31
N TYR A 70 -13.59 9.61 4.84
CA TYR A 70 -14.79 10.32 4.39
C TYR A 70 -15.34 11.24 5.48
N LEU A 71 -15.48 10.76 6.70
CA LEU A 71 -16.01 11.54 7.82
C LEU A 71 -15.13 12.77 8.11
N ILE A 72 -13.83 12.59 8.26
CA ILE A 72 -12.94 13.72 8.61
C ILE A 72 -12.82 14.72 7.45
N GLU A 73 -12.72 14.26 6.20
CA GLU A 73 -12.59 15.13 5.02
C GLU A 73 -13.85 15.94 4.78
N ARG A 74 -15.05 15.37 4.96
CA ARG A 74 -16.33 16.09 4.92
C ARG A 74 -16.44 17.11 6.04
N LEU A 75 -15.92 16.79 7.23
CA LEU A 75 -15.88 17.72 8.35
C LEU A 75 -14.94 18.89 8.08
N MET A 76 -13.78 18.63 7.45
CA MET A 76 -12.84 19.69 7.04
C MET A 76 -13.49 20.63 6.00
N ASP A 77 -14.21 20.10 5.03
CA ASP A 77 -14.97 20.92 4.05
C ASP A 77 -16.04 21.77 4.73
N ALA A 78 -16.81 21.20 5.65
CA ALA A 78 -17.84 21.93 6.38
C ALA A 78 -17.25 23.04 7.25
N ALA A 79 -16.13 22.76 7.92
CA ALA A 79 -15.41 23.73 8.74
C ALA A 79 -14.82 24.86 7.89
N ALA A 80 -14.22 24.56 6.73
CA ALA A 80 -13.70 25.54 5.81
C ALA A 80 -14.78 26.53 5.36
N ARG A 81 -15.93 26.02 4.90
CA ARG A 81 -17.08 26.84 4.52
C ARG A 81 -17.58 27.74 5.65
N ARG A 82 -17.68 27.18 6.87
CA ARG A 82 -18.15 27.94 8.03
C ARG A 82 -17.19 29.03 8.48
N LEU A 83 -15.89 28.83 8.28
CA LEU A 83 -14.84 29.79 8.64
C LEU A 83 -14.51 30.75 7.52
N GLY A 84 -15.08 30.60 6.32
CA GLY A 84 -14.73 31.39 5.15
C GLY A 84 -13.29 31.18 4.69
N LEU A 85 -12.74 29.95 4.94
CA LEU A 85 -11.39 29.56 4.52
C LEU A 85 -11.46 28.70 3.27
N ASP A 86 -10.41 28.77 2.46
CA ASP A 86 -10.21 27.78 1.39
C ASP A 86 -9.99 26.38 1.99
N GLY A 87 -10.58 25.36 1.35
CA GLY A 87 -10.53 23.99 1.84
C GLY A 87 -9.12 23.44 1.98
N PRO A 88 -8.24 23.55 0.95
CA PRO A 88 -6.82 23.22 1.05
C PRO A 88 -6.08 23.97 2.17
N GLU A 89 -6.34 25.25 2.35
CA GLU A 89 -5.67 26.05 3.39
C GLU A 89 -6.05 25.59 4.80
N LEU A 90 -7.34 25.27 5.05
CA LEU A 90 -7.72 24.71 6.34
C LEU A 90 -7.01 23.38 6.61
N ARG A 91 -6.90 22.51 5.60
CA ARG A 91 -6.18 21.24 5.70
C ARG A 91 -4.71 21.49 6.02
N ARG A 92 -4.05 22.36 5.25
CA ARG A 92 -2.63 22.71 5.42
C ARG A 92 -2.30 23.16 6.86
N ARG A 93 -3.16 23.97 7.48
CA ARG A 93 -2.99 24.43 8.88
C ARG A 93 -3.01 23.30 9.90
N ASN A 94 -3.61 22.19 9.55
CA ASN A 94 -3.83 21.06 10.46
C ASN A 94 -3.02 19.80 10.10
N LEU A 95 -2.27 19.80 9.00
CA LEU A 95 -1.44 18.65 8.63
C LEU A 95 -0.36 18.40 9.67
N ILE A 96 -0.10 17.12 9.93
CA ILE A 96 1.07 16.67 10.68
C ILE A 96 2.32 17.03 9.87
N ARG A 97 3.29 17.68 10.50
CA ARG A 97 4.52 18.14 9.85
C ARG A 97 5.60 17.05 9.88
N PRO A 98 6.53 17.03 8.90
CA PRO A 98 7.61 16.04 8.86
C PRO A 98 8.46 15.99 10.14
N GLU A 99 8.65 17.14 10.82
CA GLU A 99 9.43 17.26 12.05
C GLU A 99 8.75 16.59 13.26
N GLN A 100 7.46 16.26 13.15
CA GLN A 100 6.70 15.54 14.19
C GLN A 100 6.80 14.01 14.05
N MET A 101 7.44 13.52 12.96
CA MET A 101 7.61 12.07 12.75
C MET A 101 8.76 11.50 13.60
N PRO A 102 8.60 10.30 14.18
CA PRO A 102 7.38 9.47 14.15
C PRO A 102 6.25 10.08 15.00
N TYR A 103 5.04 10.19 14.42
CA TYR A 103 3.90 10.82 15.05
C TYR A 103 2.95 9.79 15.67
N ARG A 104 2.63 9.96 16.95
CA ARG A 104 1.61 9.15 17.62
C ARG A 104 0.27 9.86 17.61
N ASN A 105 -0.70 9.29 16.89
CA ASN A 105 -2.06 9.84 16.88
C ASN A 105 -2.82 9.52 18.18
N PRO A 106 -3.94 10.20 18.46
CA PRO A 106 -4.69 10.01 19.73
C PRO A 106 -5.37 8.63 19.83
N MET A 107 -5.39 7.85 18.76
CA MET A 107 -5.84 6.44 18.76
C MET A 107 -4.70 5.45 19.03
N GLY A 108 -3.47 5.94 19.28
CA GLY A 108 -2.32 5.14 19.65
C GLY A 108 -1.48 4.61 18.47
N GLN A 109 -1.88 4.88 17.24
CA GLN A 109 -1.09 4.50 16.06
C GLN A 109 0.12 5.41 15.91
N VAL A 110 1.24 4.83 15.43
CA VAL A 110 2.48 5.56 15.20
C VAL A 110 2.75 5.60 13.71
N TYR A 111 2.74 6.79 13.13
CA TYR A 111 3.10 7.03 11.74
C TYR A 111 4.62 7.18 11.64
N ASP A 112 5.24 6.36 10.80
CA ASP A 112 6.70 6.29 10.65
C ASP A 112 7.27 7.48 9.88
N SER A 113 6.54 7.94 8.88
CA SER A 113 6.96 8.99 7.95
C SER A 113 5.76 9.68 7.31
N GLY A 114 5.98 10.85 6.70
CA GLY A 114 4.97 11.56 5.91
C GLY A 114 5.39 12.99 5.59
N ARG A 115 5.13 13.41 4.34
CA ARG A 115 5.28 14.79 3.87
C ARG A 115 3.95 15.26 3.29
N PHE A 116 2.93 15.25 4.13
CA PHE A 116 1.53 15.46 3.72
C PHE A 116 1.31 16.80 3.03
N GLU A 117 1.95 17.87 3.47
CA GLU A 117 1.87 19.19 2.83
C GLU A 117 2.43 19.16 1.40
N LYS A 118 3.56 18.46 1.18
CA LYS A 118 4.14 18.31 -0.16
C LYS A 118 3.23 17.53 -1.09
N VAL A 119 2.60 16.47 -0.59
CA VAL A 119 1.66 15.64 -1.37
C VAL A 119 0.42 16.45 -1.72
N GLN A 120 -0.13 17.22 -0.78
CA GLN A 120 -1.28 18.11 -1.04
C GLN A 120 -0.92 19.20 -2.05
N ALA A 121 0.22 19.86 -1.90
CA ALA A 121 0.65 20.92 -2.81
C ALA A 121 0.80 20.41 -4.24
N ALA A 122 1.43 19.26 -4.42
CA ALA A 122 1.59 18.63 -5.73
C ALA A 122 0.24 18.22 -6.36
N ALA A 123 -0.72 17.76 -5.55
CA ALA A 123 -2.05 17.41 -6.05
C ALA A 123 -2.83 18.66 -6.49
N LEU A 124 -2.71 19.77 -5.77
CA LEU A 124 -3.33 21.05 -6.14
C LEU A 124 -2.74 21.62 -7.43
N GLU A 125 -1.42 21.53 -7.58
CA GLU A 125 -0.71 21.92 -8.80
C GLU A 125 -1.16 21.06 -10.00
N LEU A 126 -1.13 19.74 -9.84
CA LEU A 126 -1.52 18.78 -10.89
C LEU A 126 -2.97 18.99 -11.35
N ALA A 127 -3.87 19.33 -10.41
CA ALA A 127 -5.29 19.61 -10.68
C ALA A 127 -5.54 21.01 -11.21
N ASP A 128 -4.54 21.87 -11.28
CA ASP A 128 -4.74 23.32 -11.53
C ASP A 128 -5.88 23.87 -10.65
N TRP A 129 -5.75 23.70 -9.33
CA TRP A 129 -6.78 24.11 -8.38
C TRP A 129 -7.17 25.58 -8.52
N ALA A 130 -6.21 26.45 -8.82
CA ALA A 130 -6.43 27.88 -8.96
C ALA A 130 -7.26 28.24 -10.21
N GLY A 131 -7.17 27.47 -11.29
CA GLY A 131 -7.92 27.68 -12.53
C GLY A 131 -9.39 27.23 -12.49
N PHE A 132 -9.86 26.72 -11.36
CA PHE A 132 -11.22 26.16 -11.24
C PHE A 132 -12.33 27.13 -11.60
N ASP A 133 -12.25 28.38 -11.15
CA ASP A 133 -13.34 29.38 -11.36
C ASP A 133 -13.54 29.67 -12.85
N ALA A 134 -12.47 29.68 -13.64
CA ALA A 134 -12.56 29.83 -15.10
C ALA A 134 -13.27 28.61 -15.73
N ARG A 135 -12.90 27.40 -15.33
CA ARG A 135 -13.54 26.16 -15.81
C ARG A 135 -14.99 26.04 -15.37
N ALA A 136 -15.33 26.52 -14.18
CA ALA A 136 -16.72 26.58 -13.71
C ALA A 136 -17.56 27.60 -14.51
N ALA A 137 -16.98 28.74 -14.86
CA ALA A 137 -17.63 29.73 -15.72
C ALA A 137 -17.88 29.19 -17.14
N GLU A 138 -16.92 28.45 -17.71
CA GLU A 138 -17.12 27.79 -19.01
C GLU A 138 -18.23 26.73 -18.96
N SER A 139 -18.29 25.94 -17.89
CA SER A 139 -19.37 24.96 -17.68
C SER A 139 -20.73 25.66 -17.59
N ALA A 140 -20.81 26.75 -16.85
CA ALA A 140 -22.03 27.55 -16.72
C ALA A 140 -22.50 28.11 -18.06
N GLN A 141 -21.59 28.55 -18.95
CA GLN A 141 -21.94 28.98 -20.31
C GLN A 141 -22.58 27.89 -21.16
N ARG A 142 -22.27 26.62 -20.85
CA ARG A 142 -22.88 25.45 -21.47
C ARG A 142 -24.12 24.92 -20.74
N GLY A 143 -24.63 25.70 -19.76
CA GLY A 143 -25.77 25.28 -18.94
C GLY A 143 -25.45 24.17 -17.96
N ARG A 144 -24.17 23.94 -17.60
CA ARG A 144 -23.75 22.90 -16.67
C ARG A 144 -23.34 23.51 -15.33
N LEU A 145 -23.54 22.73 -14.25
CA LEU A 145 -22.95 23.02 -12.94
C LEU A 145 -21.60 22.33 -12.84
N ARG A 146 -20.60 23.01 -12.26
CA ARG A 146 -19.30 22.38 -11.99
C ARG A 146 -18.96 22.48 -10.52
N GLY A 147 -18.49 21.37 -9.96
CA GLY A 147 -18.05 21.26 -8.57
C GLY A 147 -16.69 20.63 -8.47
N ARG A 148 -15.98 20.94 -7.37
CA ARG A 148 -14.70 20.30 -7.05
C ARG A 148 -14.66 19.82 -5.62
N GLY A 149 -13.86 18.77 -5.38
CA GLY A 149 -13.55 18.24 -4.07
C GLY A 149 -12.09 17.89 -3.93
N ILE A 150 -11.60 17.91 -2.69
CA ILE A 150 -10.26 17.47 -2.32
C ILE A 150 -10.36 16.55 -1.12
N ALA A 151 -9.55 15.49 -1.10
CA ALA A 151 -9.38 14.61 0.05
C ALA A 151 -7.91 14.24 0.21
N THR A 152 -7.42 14.32 1.44
CA THR A 152 -6.12 13.74 1.84
C THR A 152 -6.37 12.46 2.61
N PHE A 153 -5.53 11.47 2.42
CA PHE A 153 -5.74 10.18 3.09
C PHE A 153 -4.44 9.57 3.60
N LEU A 154 -4.62 8.69 4.55
CA LEU A 154 -3.59 7.81 5.08
C LEU A 154 -4.09 6.37 4.98
N GLU A 155 -3.25 5.48 4.47
CA GLU A 155 -3.50 4.04 4.43
C GLU A 155 -2.60 3.34 5.44
N TRP A 156 -2.95 2.13 5.82
CA TRP A 156 -2.20 1.29 6.74
C TRP A 156 -1.82 -0.02 6.02
N THR A 157 -0.54 -0.38 6.08
CA THR A 157 -0.05 -1.63 5.49
C THR A 157 0.55 -2.54 6.55
N GLY A 158 0.48 -3.85 6.32
CA GLY A 158 1.07 -4.84 7.20
C GLY A 158 0.07 -5.89 7.70
N GLY A 159 -1.23 -5.61 7.65
CA GLY A 159 -2.24 -6.52 8.20
C GLY A 159 -2.06 -6.71 9.71
N ASN A 160 -2.63 -7.78 10.24
CA ASN A 160 -2.49 -8.16 11.66
C ASN A 160 -1.38 -9.18 11.89
N ALA A 161 -0.61 -9.52 10.86
CA ALA A 161 0.48 -10.48 10.92
C ALA A 161 1.71 -9.90 10.21
N PHE A 162 2.72 -9.58 10.99
CA PHE A 162 3.95 -8.93 10.54
C PHE A 162 5.06 -9.94 10.17
N GLU A 163 4.80 -11.22 10.37
CA GLU A 163 5.72 -12.31 10.05
C GLU A 163 5.30 -13.01 8.76
N GLU A 164 6.29 -13.42 7.97
CA GLU A 164 6.09 -14.24 6.77
C GLU A 164 7.24 -15.23 6.61
N ARG A 165 6.89 -16.47 6.26
CA ARG A 165 7.83 -17.53 5.90
C ARG A 165 7.94 -17.62 4.38
N VAL A 166 9.16 -17.62 3.88
CA VAL A 166 9.48 -17.74 2.46
C VAL A 166 10.56 -18.80 2.28
N THR A 167 10.38 -19.68 1.30
CA THR A 167 11.47 -20.56 0.87
C THR A 167 12.02 -20.11 -0.48
N VAL A 168 13.33 -20.16 -0.63
CA VAL A 168 14.04 -19.89 -1.89
C VAL A 168 14.90 -21.09 -2.23
N GLN A 169 14.71 -21.60 -3.44
CA GLN A 169 15.45 -22.72 -3.99
C GLN A 169 16.12 -22.31 -5.30
N VAL A 170 17.44 -22.32 -5.34
CA VAL A 170 18.20 -22.23 -6.59
C VAL A 170 18.44 -23.67 -7.08
N SER A 171 17.90 -23.98 -8.26
CA SER A 171 18.00 -25.31 -8.86
C SER A 171 19.19 -25.39 -9.82
N GLY A 172 19.90 -26.53 -9.81
CA GLY A 172 20.90 -26.84 -10.82
C GLY A 172 20.37 -26.97 -12.24
N GLU A 173 19.04 -27.01 -12.41
CA GLU A 173 18.37 -27.01 -13.73
C GLU A 173 18.22 -25.61 -14.35
N GLY A 174 18.69 -24.56 -13.67
CA GLY A 174 18.73 -23.21 -14.23
C GLY A 174 17.53 -22.33 -13.92
N TRP A 175 16.86 -22.52 -12.78
CA TRP A 175 15.77 -21.69 -12.29
C TRP A 175 15.85 -21.43 -10.78
N ILE A 176 15.20 -20.39 -10.32
CA ILE A 176 15.04 -20.07 -8.91
C ILE A 176 13.55 -20.12 -8.58
N GLU A 177 13.17 -20.91 -7.59
CA GLU A 177 11.81 -20.99 -7.09
C GLU A 177 11.69 -20.27 -5.75
N VAL A 178 10.62 -19.49 -5.63
CA VAL A 178 10.25 -18.81 -4.39
C VAL A 178 8.85 -19.21 -4.00
N TYR A 179 8.68 -19.79 -2.83
CA TYR A 179 7.37 -20.05 -2.24
C TYR A 179 7.03 -18.99 -1.19
N SER A 180 5.81 -18.50 -1.23
CA SER A 180 5.22 -17.62 -0.20
C SER A 180 3.76 -17.97 0.01
N ALA A 181 3.29 -17.93 1.25
CA ALA A 181 1.88 -18.15 1.58
C ALA A 181 0.97 -16.97 1.20
N THR A 182 1.53 -15.81 0.81
CA THR A 182 0.75 -14.73 0.21
C THR A 182 0.21 -15.16 -1.15
N GLN A 183 -0.95 -14.63 -1.55
CA GLN A 183 -1.68 -15.12 -2.72
C GLN A 183 -1.77 -14.06 -3.81
N ALA A 184 -1.67 -14.51 -5.05
CA ALA A 184 -2.02 -13.71 -6.22
C ALA A 184 -3.55 -13.69 -6.40
N MET A 185 -4.14 -12.49 -6.48
CA MET A 185 -5.56 -12.27 -6.73
C MET A 185 -5.80 -11.12 -7.72
N GLY A 186 -4.88 -10.98 -8.70
CA GLY A 186 -4.93 -9.96 -9.74
C GLY A 186 -4.13 -8.69 -9.43
N GLN A 187 -3.53 -8.55 -8.24
CA GLN A 187 -2.77 -7.38 -7.81
C GLN A 187 -1.31 -7.34 -8.30
N GLY A 188 -0.88 -8.30 -9.13
CA GLY A 188 0.47 -8.32 -9.71
C GLY A 188 1.59 -8.75 -8.74
N ILE A 189 1.28 -9.37 -7.62
CA ILE A 189 2.26 -9.67 -6.57
C ILE A 189 3.34 -10.66 -7.01
N ALA A 190 2.99 -11.66 -7.80
CA ALA A 190 3.96 -12.63 -8.32
C ALA A 190 5.05 -11.95 -9.16
N THR A 191 4.66 -11.00 -10.03
CA THR A 191 5.61 -10.20 -10.83
C THR A 191 6.49 -9.33 -9.92
N SER A 192 5.90 -8.67 -8.92
CA SER A 192 6.66 -7.86 -7.96
C SER A 192 7.68 -8.70 -7.19
N TYR A 193 7.32 -9.90 -6.76
CA TYR A 193 8.26 -10.81 -6.09
C TYR A 193 9.38 -11.27 -7.02
N ALA A 194 9.04 -11.64 -8.27
CA ALA A 194 10.06 -12.01 -9.24
C ALA A 194 11.07 -10.87 -9.47
N GLN A 195 10.61 -9.61 -9.54
CA GLN A 195 11.50 -8.44 -9.66
C GLN A 195 12.41 -8.28 -8.44
N LEU A 196 11.89 -8.47 -7.20
CA LEU A 196 12.71 -8.43 -5.98
C LEU A 196 13.79 -9.54 -5.97
N VAL A 197 13.48 -10.71 -6.53
CA VAL A 197 14.44 -11.82 -6.67
C VAL A 197 15.49 -11.48 -7.71
N VAL A 198 15.09 -10.94 -8.86
CA VAL A 198 16.02 -10.45 -9.90
C VAL A 198 16.99 -9.40 -9.35
N ASP A 199 16.50 -8.46 -8.52
CA ASP A 199 17.34 -7.44 -7.88
C ASP A 199 18.47 -8.04 -7.00
N VAL A 200 18.24 -9.24 -6.44
CA VAL A 200 19.24 -9.93 -5.59
C VAL A 200 20.15 -10.83 -6.40
N PHE A 201 19.59 -11.61 -7.31
CA PHE A 201 20.35 -12.65 -8.02
C PHE A 201 20.89 -12.22 -9.39
N GLY A 202 20.46 -11.07 -9.93
CA GLY A 202 20.95 -10.57 -11.22
C GLY A 202 20.72 -11.52 -12.39
N VAL A 203 19.77 -12.46 -12.29
CA VAL A 203 19.42 -13.40 -13.35
C VAL A 203 18.17 -12.94 -14.09
N PRO A 204 17.94 -13.36 -15.36
CA PRO A 204 16.74 -13.02 -16.11
C PRO A 204 15.45 -13.44 -15.40
N ILE A 205 14.38 -12.63 -15.51
CA ILE A 205 13.10 -12.85 -14.81
C ILE A 205 12.41 -14.15 -15.23
N ASP A 206 12.63 -14.65 -16.43
CA ASP A 206 12.13 -15.93 -16.94
C ASP A 206 12.76 -17.16 -16.23
N LYS A 207 13.83 -16.95 -15.47
CA LYS A 207 14.43 -17.95 -14.59
C LYS A 207 13.77 -18.00 -13.20
N ILE A 208 12.87 -17.08 -12.90
CA ILE A 208 12.21 -17.00 -11.58
C ILE A 208 10.83 -17.64 -11.64
N ARG A 209 10.55 -18.53 -10.68
CA ARG A 209 9.26 -19.18 -10.48
C ARG A 209 8.70 -18.79 -9.12
N ILE A 210 7.54 -18.13 -9.11
CA ILE A 210 6.85 -17.79 -7.87
C ILE A 210 5.72 -18.79 -7.65
N VAL A 211 5.78 -19.50 -6.53
CA VAL A 211 4.80 -20.51 -6.13
C VAL A 211 3.96 -19.96 -4.99
N GLN A 212 2.66 -19.97 -5.18
CA GLN A 212 1.65 -19.44 -4.25
C GLN A 212 0.41 -20.33 -4.28
N GLY A 213 -0.36 -20.37 -3.18
CA GLY A 213 -1.60 -21.12 -3.11
C GLY A 213 -1.47 -22.61 -2.88
N GLU A 214 -0.28 -23.10 -2.57
CA GLU A 214 0.00 -24.50 -2.25
C GLU A 214 0.10 -24.72 -0.73
N THR A 215 -0.98 -25.22 -0.12
CA THR A 215 -1.04 -25.42 1.34
C THR A 215 -0.14 -26.55 1.84
N ASP A 216 0.25 -27.50 0.99
CA ASP A 216 1.15 -28.58 1.32
C ASP A 216 2.60 -28.11 1.55
N ARG A 217 2.96 -26.95 1.02
CA ARG A 217 4.30 -26.37 1.13
C ARG A 217 4.51 -25.54 2.39
N GLY A 218 3.44 -25.10 3.02
CA GLY A 218 3.51 -24.37 4.27
C GLY A 218 2.22 -23.61 4.60
N ALA A 219 2.08 -23.27 5.87
CA ALA A 219 1.04 -22.42 6.38
C ALA A 219 1.51 -20.95 6.44
N GLY A 220 0.57 -20.01 6.35
CA GLY A 220 0.82 -18.59 6.51
C GLY A 220 -0.49 -17.81 6.61
N PHE A 221 -0.38 -16.52 6.92
CA PHE A 221 -1.55 -15.65 7.06
C PHE A 221 -2.25 -15.38 5.71
N GLY A 222 -1.53 -15.47 4.61
CA GLY A 222 -2.04 -15.16 3.27
C GLY A 222 -2.02 -13.67 2.95
N SER A 223 -2.87 -13.25 1.99
CA SER A 223 -2.97 -11.88 1.51
C SER A 223 -4.19 -11.17 2.07
N ALA A 224 -4.02 -10.33 3.09
CA ALA A 224 -5.04 -9.48 3.67
C ALA A 224 -4.41 -8.26 4.34
N GLY A 225 -5.15 -7.15 4.49
CA GLY A 225 -4.70 -5.95 5.21
C GLY A 225 -3.46 -5.30 4.60
N SER A 226 -3.32 -5.31 3.28
CA SER A 226 -2.21 -4.69 2.53
C SER A 226 -0.82 -5.20 2.93
N ARG A 227 -0.69 -6.48 3.31
CA ARG A 227 0.58 -7.05 3.78
C ARG A 227 1.47 -7.67 2.69
N SER A 228 0.89 -8.06 1.54
CA SER A 228 1.61 -8.87 0.55
C SER A 228 2.88 -8.21 0.02
N ALA A 229 2.83 -6.97 -0.45
CA ALA A 229 4.04 -6.28 -0.93
C ALA A 229 4.98 -5.90 0.22
N PHE A 230 4.45 -5.43 1.34
CA PHE A 230 5.25 -4.93 2.45
C PHE A 230 5.87 -6.07 3.28
N VAL A 231 5.05 -6.94 3.88
CA VAL A 231 5.55 -8.03 4.73
C VAL A 231 6.11 -9.16 3.87
N GLY A 232 5.31 -9.65 2.91
CA GLY A 232 5.73 -10.75 2.03
C GLY A 232 6.91 -10.38 1.14
N GLY A 233 6.90 -9.19 0.53
CA GLY A 233 8.02 -8.71 -0.29
C GLY A 233 9.31 -8.52 0.51
N SER A 234 9.21 -8.03 1.76
CA SER A 234 10.35 -7.96 2.67
C SER A 234 10.91 -9.35 2.99
N ALA A 235 10.05 -10.32 3.25
CA ALA A 235 10.45 -11.70 3.50
C ALA A 235 11.10 -12.35 2.28
N VAL A 236 10.56 -12.14 1.07
CA VAL A 236 11.17 -12.60 -0.19
C VAL A 236 12.58 -12.04 -0.35
N ARG A 237 12.75 -10.74 -0.10
CA ARG A 237 14.07 -10.10 -0.18
C ARG A 237 15.05 -10.68 0.84
N VAL A 238 14.65 -10.83 2.10
CA VAL A 238 15.47 -11.39 3.18
C VAL A 238 15.88 -12.81 2.85
N ALA A 239 14.94 -13.69 2.47
CA ALA A 239 15.24 -15.06 2.10
C ALA A 239 16.17 -15.15 0.88
N SER A 240 15.97 -14.30 -0.13
CA SER A 240 16.85 -14.22 -1.29
C SER A 240 18.28 -13.79 -0.92
N GLN A 241 18.42 -12.79 -0.04
CA GLN A 241 19.72 -12.36 0.47
C GLN A 241 20.42 -13.44 1.27
N GLN A 242 19.70 -14.17 2.12
CA GLN A 242 20.26 -15.32 2.85
C GLN A 242 20.68 -16.44 1.92
N THR A 243 19.91 -16.68 0.85
CA THR A 243 20.27 -17.67 -0.17
C THR A 243 21.53 -17.25 -0.92
N MET A 244 21.67 -15.96 -1.25
CA MET A 244 22.87 -15.44 -1.89
C MET A 244 24.09 -15.54 -0.96
N ALA A 245 23.94 -15.22 0.31
CA ALA A 245 25.03 -15.37 1.30
C ALA A 245 25.50 -16.84 1.36
N LYS A 246 24.55 -17.79 1.46
CA LYS A 246 24.86 -19.23 1.42
C LYS A 246 25.53 -19.64 0.10
N ALA A 247 25.08 -19.12 -1.03
CA ALA A 247 25.71 -19.38 -2.33
C ALA A 247 27.14 -18.83 -2.40
N THR A 248 27.38 -17.66 -1.80
CA THR A 248 28.73 -17.07 -1.74
C THR A 248 29.69 -17.94 -0.91
N ASP A 249 29.23 -18.47 0.24
CA ASP A 249 30.03 -19.40 1.07
C ASP A 249 30.40 -20.65 0.25
N LEU A 250 29.40 -21.24 -0.40
CA LEU A 250 29.61 -22.44 -1.23
C LEU A 250 30.51 -22.18 -2.46
N ALA A 251 30.42 -21.00 -3.05
CA ALA A 251 31.28 -20.60 -4.16
C ALA A 251 32.73 -20.40 -3.71
N ALA A 252 32.95 -19.81 -2.54
CA ALA A 252 34.28 -19.64 -1.94
C ALA A 252 34.95 -21.00 -1.73
N ASP A 253 34.24 -21.95 -1.17
CA ASP A 253 34.75 -23.33 -1.00
C ASP A 253 35.03 -24.01 -2.35
N ALA A 254 34.10 -23.90 -3.32
CA ALA A 254 34.22 -24.54 -4.63
C ALA A 254 35.33 -23.93 -5.51
N LEU A 255 35.61 -22.65 -5.33
CA LEU A 255 36.66 -21.92 -6.03
C LEU A 255 38.00 -21.89 -5.25
N GLU A 256 38.04 -22.46 -4.03
CA GLU A 256 39.22 -22.40 -3.13
C GLU A 256 39.73 -20.95 -3.00
N ALA A 257 38.83 -20.01 -2.73
CA ALA A 257 39.14 -18.59 -2.61
C ALA A 257 38.48 -17.98 -1.37
N ALA A 258 39.03 -16.89 -0.84
CA ALA A 258 38.38 -16.17 0.22
C ALA A 258 37.11 -15.44 -0.32
N GLN A 259 36.07 -15.33 0.49
CA GLN A 259 34.86 -14.60 0.09
C GLN A 259 35.15 -13.16 -0.34
N ALA A 260 36.13 -12.49 0.30
CA ALA A 260 36.55 -11.14 -0.02
C ALA A 260 37.17 -10.99 -1.42
N ASP A 261 37.61 -12.10 -2.01
CA ASP A 261 38.21 -12.14 -3.35
C ASP A 261 37.16 -12.51 -4.42
N LEU A 262 35.91 -12.77 -4.03
CA LEU A 262 34.82 -13.11 -4.93
C LEU A 262 33.97 -11.88 -5.24
N GLU A 263 33.68 -11.69 -6.51
CA GLU A 263 32.62 -10.83 -7.01
C GLU A 263 31.50 -11.67 -7.63
N TYR A 264 30.26 -11.21 -7.44
CA TYR A 264 29.08 -11.81 -8.05
C TYR A 264 28.43 -10.81 -8.99
N ALA A 265 28.26 -11.20 -10.24
CA ALA A 265 27.58 -10.39 -11.24
C ALA A 265 26.86 -11.28 -12.26
N ALA A 266 25.65 -10.88 -12.66
CA ALA A 266 24.87 -11.49 -13.74
C ALA A 266 24.75 -13.03 -13.64
N GLY A 267 24.61 -13.57 -12.42
CA GLY A 267 24.45 -15.00 -12.20
C GLY A 267 25.75 -15.81 -12.08
N GLU A 268 26.91 -15.15 -12.00
CA GLU A 268 28.22 -15.80 -11.91
C GLU A 268 29.07 -15.24 -10.77
N PHE A 269 29.76 -16.12 -10.07
CA PHE A 269 30.84 -15.80 -9.14
C PHE A 269 32.17 -15.82 -9.91
N HIS A 270 33.05 -14.86 -9.66
CA HIS A 270 34.40 -14.84 -10.22
C HIS A 270 35.42 -14.40 -9.18
N ILE A 271 36.62 -14.93 -9.28
CA ILE A 271 37.76 -14.49 -8.43
C ILE A 271 38.38 -13.26 -9.10
N VAL A 272 38.41 -12.16 -8.36
CA VAL A 272 38.94 -10.88 -8.83
C VAL A 272 40.37 -11.03 -9.33
N GLY A 273 40.65 -10.50 -10.54
CA GLY A 273 41.98 -10.58 -11.16
C GLY A 273 42.32 -11.92 -11.80
N THR A 274 41.36 -12.85 -11.94
CA THR A 274 41.58 -14.14 -12.60
C THR A 274 40.48 -14.45 -13.61
N ASP A 275 40.65 -15.53 -14.41
CA ASP A 275 39.63 -16.05 -15.33
C ASP A 275 38.74 -17.12 -14.66
N ARG A 276 38.91 -17.40 -13.37
CA ARG A 276 38.14 -18.42 -12.66
C ARG A 276 36.74 -17.94 -12.35
N ARG A 277 35.75 -18.68 -12.88
CA ARG A 277 34.33 -18.34 -12.75
C ARG A 277 33.51 -19.58 -12.39
N LEU A 278 32.37 -19.37 -11.75
CA LEU A 278 31.42 -20.42 -11.43
C LEU A 278 30.00 -19.84 -11.48
N GLY A 279 29.16 -20.37 -12.35
CA GLY A 279 27.77 -19.97 -12.47
C GLY A 279 26.93 -20.38 -11.24
N LEU A 280 25.95 -19.56 -10.84
CA LEU A 280 25.06 -19.84 -9.72
C LEU A 280 24.33 -21.18 -9.86
N PHE A 281 23.80 -21.48 -11.03
CA PHE A 281 23.07 -22.71 -11.29
C PHE A 281 24.02 -23.92 -11.38
N GLU A 282 25.22 -23.73 -11.91
CA GLU A 282 26.26 -24.76 -11.89
C GLU A 282 26.70 -25.08 -10.46
N LEU A 283 26.89 -24.07 -9.62
CA LEU A 283 27.16 -24.25 -8.20
C LEU A 283 26.04 -25.04 -7.51
N ALA A 284 24.79 -24.71 -7.79
CA ALA A 284 23.64 -25.44 -7.25
C ALA A 284 23.62 -26.91 -7.71
N ALA A 285 23.95 -27.18 -8.99
CA ALA A 285 24.03 -28.55 -9.50
C ALA A 285 25.07 -29.43 -8.80
N ARG A 286 26.11 -28.80 -8.23
CA ARG A 286 27.17 -29.52 -7.46
C ARG A 286 26.79 -29.83 -6.01
N GLN A 287 25.67 -29.24 -5.50
CA GLN A 287 25.23 -29.44 -4.12
C GLN A 287 24.36 -30.71 -3.96
N PRO A 288 24.22 -31.22 -2.74
CA PRO A 288 23.29 -32.32 -2.46
C PRO A 288 21.88 -31.99 -2.93
N GLY A 289 21.24 -32.88 -3.68
CA GLY A 289 19.95 -32.69 -4.29
C GLY A 289 19.93 -31.67 -5.44
N ALA A 290 21.11 -31.32 -5.98
CA ALA A 290 21.29 -30.35 -7.07
C ALA A 290 20.58 -29.01 -6.80
N GLN A 291 20.66 -28.50 -5.57
CA GLN A 291 19.99 -27.26 -5.17
C GLN A 291 20.71 -26.52 -4.04
N ILE A 292 20.51 -25.20 -4.00
CA ILE A 292 20.79 -24.38 -2.82
C ILE A 292 19.42 -23.94 -2.27
N PHE A 293 19.11 -24.35 -1.06
CA PHE A 293 17.79 -24.12 -0.45
C PHE A 293 17.91 -23.36 0.85
N VAL A 294 17.02 -22.36 1.03
CA VAL A 294 16.84 -21.62 2.28
C VAL A 294 15.36 -21.55 2.62
N ASP A 295 15.05 -21.80 3.88
CA ASP A 295 13.74 -21.64 4.50
C ASP A 295 13.88 -20.56 5.58
N ALA A 296 13.29 -19.40 5.35
CA ALA A 296 13.47 -18.25 6.21
C ALA A 296 12.13 -17.67 6.64
N THR A 297 12.06 -17.32 7.91
CA THR A 297 10.97 -16.53 8.47
C THR A 297 11.52 -15.17 8.85
N SER A 298 10.85 -14.11 8.43
CA SER A 298 11.20 -12.73 8.79
C SER A 298 9.97 -11.95 9.21
N ALA A 299 10.19 -10.92 10.03
CA ALA A 299 9.13 -10.04 10.51
C ALA A 299 9.49 -8.58 10.28
N VAL A 300 8.49 -7.77 9.97
CA VAL A 300 8.59 -6.32 10.01
C VAL A 300 8.19 -5.82 11.40
N GLN A 301 8.80 -4.73 11.86
CA GLN A 301 8.64 -4.27 13.24
C GLN A 301 7.34 -3.50 13.48
N ALA A 302 6.81 -2.85 12.45
CA ALA A 302 5.64 -1.98 12.53
C ALA A 302 4.97 -1.84 11.16
N PRO A 303 3.72 -1.38 11.09
CA PRO A 303 3.08 -1.02 9.83
C PRO A 303 3.78 0.15 9.15
N SER A 304 3.62 0.29 7.85
CA SER A 304 3.95 1.51 7.11
C SER A 304 2.69 2.27 6.70
N TRP A 305 2.85 3.56 6.37
CA TRP A 305 1.74 4.48 6.22
C TRP A 305 1.76 5.20 4.87
N PRO A 306 1.43 4.50 3.77
CA PRO A 306 1.24 5.17 2.47
C PRO A 306 0.14 6.23 2.59
N ASN A 307 0.26 7.28 1.81
CA ASN A 307 -0.66 8.41 1.88
C ASN A 307 -0.83 9.08 0.52
N GLY A 308 -1.82 9.95 0.41
CA GLY A 308 -2.07 10.65 -0.84
C GLY A 308 -3.03 11.82 -0.70
N CYS A 309 -3.16 12.55 -1.79
CA CYS A 309 -4.14 13.60 -1.95
C CYS A 309 -4.79 13.49 -3.33
N HIS A 310 -6.10 13.49 -3.35
CA HIS A 310 -6.90 13.39 -4.57
C HIS A 310 -7.76 14.63 -4.73
N VAL A 311 -7.86 15.13 -5.97
CA VAL A 311 -8.73 16.22 -6.38
C VAL A 311 -9.62 15.70 -7.50
N CYS A 312 -10.93 15.94 -7.37
CA CYS A 312 -11.92 15.56 -8.37
C CYS A 312 -12.76 16.77 -8.76
N GLU A 313 -13.00 16.94 -10.05
CA GLU A 313 -13.98 17.89 -10.57
C GLU A 313 -15.11 17.13 -11.27
N VAL A 314 -16.33 17.56 -11.03
CA VAL A 314 -17.53 16.99 -11.65
C VAL A 314 -18.31 18.05 -12.39
N GLU A 315 -18.95 17.67 -13.48
CA GLU A 315 -20.00 18.46 -14.13
C GLU A 315 -21.36 17.80 -13.91
N ILE A 316 -22.38 18.59 -13.67
CA ILE A 316 -23.77 18.13 -13.47
C ILE A 316 -24.64 18.77 -14.52
N ASP A 317 -25.44 17.96 -15.18
CA ASP A 317 -26.53 18.40 -16.02
C ASP A 317 -27.73 18.73 -15.12
N PRO A 318 -28.13 19.99 -14.98
CA PRO A 318 -29.24 20.37 -14.08
C PRO A 318 -30.60 19.86 -14.55
N ASP A 319 -30.77 19.55 -15.84
CA ASP A 319 -32.05 19.10 -16.40
C ASP A 319 -32.27 17.62 -16.14
N THR A 320 -31.21 16.83 -16.13
CA THR A 320 -31.28 15.36 -15.96
C THR A 320 -30.73 14.88 -14.61
N GLY A 321 -29.96 15.71 -13.91
CA GLY A 321 -29.22 15.31 -12.71
C GLY A 321 -28.01 14.43 -13.00
N ALA A 322 -27.67 14.16 -14.26
CA ALA A 322 -26.53 13.34 -14.61
C ALA A 322 -25.20 13.98 -14.18
N VAL A 323 -24.35 13.19 -13.53
CA VAL A 323 -23.04 13.63 -13.03
C VAL A 323 -21.95 12.97 -13.87
N ALA A 324 -21.02 13.77 -14.37
CA ALA A 324 -19.82 13.32 -15.06
C ALA A 324 -18.56 13.75 -14.30
N VAL A 325 -17.58 12.86 -14.18
CA VAL A 325 -16.24 13.23 -13.71
C VAL A 325 -15.53 13.97 -14.83
N ALA A 326 -15.32 15.29 -14.62
CA ALA A 326 -14.71 16.17 -15.61
C ALA A 326 -13.17 16.17 -15.54
N ALA A 327 -12.62 16.02 -14.33
CA ALA A 327 -11.17 15.87 -14.11
C ALA A 327 -10.92 15.10 -12.81
N TYR A 328 -9.82 14.35 -12.78
CA TYR A 328 -9.38 13.65 -11.59
C TYR A 328 -7.84 13.69 -11.52
N ALA A 329 -7.31 14.16 -10.43
CA ALA A 329 -5.88 14.22 -10.17
C ALA A 329 -5.56 13.54 -8.84
N SER A 330 -4.49 12.76 -8.80
CA SER A 330 -4.04 12.11 -7.58
C SER A 330 -2.53 12.12 -7.46
N VAL A 331 -2.04 12.42 -6.26
CA VAL A 331 -0.63 12.32 -5.89
C VAL A 331 -0.53 11.41 -4.68
N ASN A 332 0.30 10.36 -4.79
CA ASN A 332 0.37 9.32 -3.80
C ASN A 332 1.83 9.02 -3.42
N ASP A 333 2.08 8.91 -2.13
CA ASP A 333 3.32 8.41 -1.57
C ASP A 333 3.13 6.94 -1.17
N VAL A 334 3.71 6.06 -1.97
CA VAL A 334 3.68 4.60 -1.77
C VAL A 334 5.04 4.04 -1.35
N GLY A 335 5.99 4.94 -1.02
CA GLY A 335 7.37 4.58 -0.74
C GLY A 335 8.12 4.12 -1.99
N ARG A 336 8.96 3.08 -1.88
CA ARG A 336 9.72 2.57 -3.03
C ARG A 336 8.81 1.84 -4.02
N VAL A 337 8.75 2.36 -5.23
CA VAL A 337 8.00 1.74 -6.35
C VAL A 337 8.79 0.54 -6.87
N ILE A 338 8.24 -0.67 -6.75
CA ILE A 338 8.83 -1.90 -7.30
C ILE A 338 8.48 -2.00 -8.79
N ASN A 339 7.20 -1.80 -9.12
CA ASN A 339 6.71 -1.84 -10.50
C ASN A 339 5.74 -0.68 -10.76
N PRO A 340 6.13 0.32 -11.58
CA PRO A 340 5.27 1.49 -11.84
C PRO A 340 3.91 1.13 -12.43
N THR A 341 3.86 0.20 -13.38
CA THR A 341 2.61 -0.21 -14.02
C THR A 341 1.62 -0.82 -13.02
N ILE A 342 2.13 -1.68 -12.11
CA ILE A 342 1.30 -2.29 -11.06
C ILE A 342 0.81 -1.20 -10.09
N VAL A 343 1.67 -0.25 -9.69
CA VAL A 343 1.27 0.85 -8.80
C VAL A 343 0.16 1.69 -9.43
N VAL A 344 0.32 2.12 -10.69
CA VAL A 344 -0.71 2.87 -11.42
C VAL A 344 -2.01 2.08 -11.48
N GLY A 345 -1.97 0.80 -11.87
CA GLY A 345 -3.16 -0.04 -11.93
C GLY A 345 -3.86 -0.20 -10.56
N GLN A 346 -3.11 -0.23 -9.45
CA GLN A 346 -3.68 -0.26 -8.10
C GLN A 346 -4.33 1.09 -7.73
N LEU A 347 -3.73 2.22 -8.08
CA LEU A 347 -4.28 3.55 -7.83
C LEU A 347 -5.57 3.78 -8.64
N ASP A 348 -5.54 3.47 -9.93
CA ASP A 348 -6.71 3.59 -10.81
C ASP A 348 -7.86 2.70 -10.36
N GLY A 349 -7.56 1.45 -9.99
CA GLY A 349 -8.56 0.54 -9.43
C GLY A 349 -9.17 1.03 -8.11
N GLY A 350 -8.39 1.70 -7.26
CA GLY A 350 -8.89 2.35 -6.03
C GLY A 350 -9.80 3.55 -6.33
N ALA A 351 -9.38 4.41 -7.25
CA ALA A 351 -10.15 5.57 -7.68
C ALA A 351 -11.48 5.14 -8.34
N ALA A 352 -11.45 4.13 -9.22
CA ALA A 352 -12.64 3.60 -9.87
C ALA A 352 -13.68 3.08 -8.86
N GLN A 353 -13.25 2.37 -7.80
CA GLN A 353 -14.16 1.93 -6.74
C GLN A 353 -14.78 3.11 -5.98
N GLY A 354 -13.98 4.13 -5.62
CA GLY A 354 -14.51 5.33 -4.94
C GLY A 354 -15.50 6.11 -5.80
N ILE A 355 -15.24 6.24 -7.09
CA ILE A 355 -16.15 6.87 -8.06
C ILE A 355 -17.43 6.02 -8.19
N GLY A 356 -17.29 4.70 -8.31
CA GLY A 356 -18.43 3.77 -8.38
C GLY A 356 -19.33 3.89 -7.16
N GLN A 357 -18.77 3.89 -5.96
CA GLN A 357 -19.52 4.08 -4.72
C GLN A 357 -20.25 5.43 -4.68
N ALA A 358 -19.59 6.50 -5.13
CA ALA A 358 -20.17 7.84 -5.08
C ALA A 358 -21.30 8.08 -6.10
N LEU A 359 -21.24 7.43 -7.27
CA LEU A 359 -22.12 7.72 -8.41
C LEU A 359 -23.07 6.58 -8.80
N CYS A 360 -22.76 5.32 -8.45
CA CYS A 360 -23.45 4.14 -8.98
C CYS A 360 -24.01 3.19 -7.91
N GLU A 361 -23.44 3.19 -6.71
CA GLU A 361 -23.87 2.29 -5.63
C GLU A 361 -24.84 2.99 -4.67
N GLN A 362 -25.81 2.23 -4.10
CA GLN A 362 -26.83 2.72 -3.17
C GLN A 362 -26.64 2.13 -1.77
#